data_3fc276865ff7f8527873ec472a27be27
#
_entry.id   3fc276865ff7f8527873ec472a27be27
#
_cell.length_a   1.000
_cell.length_b   1.000
_cell.length_c   1.000
_cell.angle_alpha   90.00
_cell.angle_beta   90.00
_cell.angle_gamma   90.00
#
_symmetry.space_group_name_H-M   'P 1'
#
loop_
_entity.id
_entity.type
_entity.pdbx_description
1 polymer ?
#
loop_
_entity_poly.entity_id
_entity_poly.type
_entity_poly.pdbx_seq_one_letter_code
_entity_poly.pdbx_strand_id
1 'polypeptide(L)'
;AHVARDLGQAFADRGLEGSGAMQRLFDAGLHGRKNGRGFYLYPKGEKKGRKQVNPKVYELLGGGERRSVETTEVQDRLALLMVNEAIYCLQEQVISSPRDGDLGAILGLGFPPFRGGPFRHVDAVGRGKIVSRLEELAATHGERFKPAEMLAEVVENRGKFYK
;
A
#
# COMPACT_ATOMS: atom_id res chain seq x y z
N ALA A 1 -6.58 1.18 15.22
CA ALA A 1 -6.59 2.64 15.09
C ALA A 1 -5.24 3.22 15.53
N HIS A 2 -4.74 2.92 16.76
CA HIS A 2 -3.49 3.52 17.26
C HIS A 2 -2.29 3.25 16.35
N VAL A 3 -2.02 2.01 15.98
CA VAL A 3 -0.92 1.65 15.07
C VAL A 3 -1.00 2.39 13.73
N ALA A 4 -2.19 2.51 13.14
CA ALA A 4 -2.35 3.21 11.87
C ALA A 4 -2.09 4.72 12.01
N ARG A 5 -2.46 5.31 13.14
CA ARG A 5 -2.16 6.71 13.45
C ARG A 5 -0.65 6.92 13.65
N ASP A 6 -0.03 6.07 14.45
CA ASP A 6 1.39 6.18 14.80
C ASP A 6 2.27 5.98 13.55
N LEU A 7 1.92 5.02 12.69
CA LEU A 7 2.57 4.86 11.39
C LEU A 7 2.33 6.05 10.45
N GLY A 8 1.10 6.58 10.40
CA GLY A 8 0.81 7.77 9.59
C GLY A 8 1.62 8.99 10.03
N GLN A 9 1.86 9.15 11.35
CA GLN A 9 2.72 10.21 11.86
C GLN A 9 4.20 9.98 11.52
N ALA A 10 4.68 8.73 11.66
CA ALA A 10 6.07 8.39 11.38
C ALA A 10 6.46 8.56 9.90
N PHE A 11 5.50 8.48 8.99
CA PHE A 11 5.71 8.61 7.54
C PHE A 11 5.03 9.84 6.93
N ALA A 12 4.72 10.86 7.74
CA ALA A 12 4.08 12.08 7.28
C ALA A 12 4.89 12.79 6.19
N ASP A 13 6.22 12.84 6.33
CA ASP A 13 7.15 13.46 5.38
C ASP A 13 7.11 12.83 3.99
N ARG A 14 6.58 11.59 3.89
CA ARG A 14 6.38 10.86 2.62
C ARG A 14 4.94 10.95 2.10
N GLY A 15 4.17 11.89 2.57
CA GLY A 15 2.77 12.06 2.16
C GLY A 15 1.84 10.93 2.60
N LEU A 16 2.23 10.16 3.62
CA LEU A 16 1.43 9.07 4.17
C LEU A 16 0.53 9.54 5.33
N GLU A 17 0.05 10.76 5.26
CA GLU A 17 -0.94 11.24 6.22
C GLU A 17 -2.19 10.36 6.20
N GLY A 18 -2.53 9.84 7.36
CA GLY A 18 -3.72 9.03 7.51
C GLY A 18 -4.98 9.87 7.25
N SER A 19 -5.92 9.36 6.46
CA SER A 19 -7.18 10.04 6.12
C SER A 19 -8.10 10.31 7.32
N GLY A 20 -7.70 9.99 8.55
CA GLY A 20 -8.56 10.01 9.72
C GLY A 20 -9.74 9.02 9.68
N ALA A 21 -9.90 8.30 8.58
CA ALA A 21 -11.01 7.35 8.39
C ALA A 21 -11.02 6.26 9.47
N MET A 22 -9.85 5.69 9.79
CA MET A 22 -9.74 4.66 10.81
C MET A 22 -10.10 5.19 12.20
N GLN A 23 -9.76 6.44 12.51
CA GLN A 23 -10.12 7.06 13.78
C GLN A 23 -11.64 7.27 13.85
N ARG A 24 -12.26 7.82 12.80
CA ARG A 24 -13.75 7.97 12.74
C ARG A 24 -14.48 6.66 12.94
N LEU A 25 -14.01 5.58 12.34
CA LEU A 25 -14.60 4.24 12.52
C LEU A 25 -14.42 3.73 13.95
N PHE A 26 -13.26 3.96 14.55
CA PHE A 26 -12.98 3.58 15.92
C PHE A 26 -13.88 4.34 16.91
N ASP A 27 -13.99 5.66 16.78
CA ASP A 27 -14.81 6.51 17.65
C ASP A 27 -16.31 6.18 17.51
N ALA A 28 -16.74 5.75 16.33
CA ALA A 28 -18.09 5.24 16.09
C ALA A 28 -18.32 3.81 16.62
N GLY A 29 -17.34 3.20 17.28
CA GLY A 29 -17.42 1.86 17.86
C GLY A 29 -17.50 0.76 16.79
N LEU A 30 -16.90 0.96 15.62
CA LEU A 30 -16.85 -0.04 14.55
C LEU A 30 -15.52 -0.83 14.62
N HIS A 31 -15.39 -1.70 15.62
CA HIS A 31 -14.16 -2.41 15.95
C HIS A 31 -14.00 -3.76 15.22
N GLY A 32 -14.84 -4.03 14.23
CA GLY A 32 -14.78 -5.25 13.45
C GLY A 32 -15.34 -6.46 14.19
N ARG A 33 -14.63 -7.58 14.10
CA ARG A 33 -15.07 -8.83 14.74
C ARG A 33 -15.19 -8.77 16.26
N LYS A 34 -14.47 -7.86 16.92
CA LYS A 34 -14.47 -7.73 18.38
C LYS A 34 -15.85 -7.41 18.92
N ASN A 35 -16.63 -6.62 18.21
CA ASN A 35 -17.98 -6.24 18.62
C ASN A 35 -19.06 -6.52 17.54
N GLY A 36 -18.72 -7.33 16.54
CA GLY A 36 -19.65 -7.80 15.51
C GLY A 36 -19.92 -6.79 14.38
N ARG A 37 -19.29 -5.63 14.39
CA ARG A 37 -19.49 -4.59 13.37
C ARG A 37 -18.22 -3.77 13.11
N GLY A 38 -17.92 -3.57 11.83
CA GLY A 38 -16.80 -2.80 11.32
C GLY A 38 -17.08 -2.41 9.88
N PHE A 39 -16.13 -2.56 8.96
CA PHE A 39 -16.38 -2.46 7.52
C PHE A 39 -17.46 -3.46 7.04
N TYR A 40 -17.54 -4.57 7.74
CA TYR A 40 -18.57 -5.60 7.51
C TYR A 40 -19.35 -5.84 8.80
N LEU A 41 -20.55 -6.35 8.64
CA LEU A 41 -21.37 -6.88 9.72
C LEU A 41 -20.99 -8.35 9.97
N TYR A 42 -20.91 -8.73 11.24
CA TYR A 42 -20.54 -10.08 11.69
C TYR A 42 -21.65 -10.61 12.64
N PRO A 43 -22.75 -11.14 12.12
CA PRO A 43 -23.83 -11.68 12.95
C PRO A 43 -23.31 -12.80 13.85
N LYS A 44 -23.75 -12.82 15.11
CA LYS A 44 -23.42 -13.91 16.03
C LYS A 44 -24.10 -15.20 15.56
N GLY A 45 -23.29 -16.27 15.44
CA GLY A 45 -23.81 -17.61 15.08
C GLY A 45 -23.70 -17.97 13.60
N GLU A 46 -23.43 -17.07 12.69
CA GLU A 46 -23.19 -17.40 11.29
C GLU A 46 -21.76 -17.90 11.08
N LYS A 47 -21.63 -19.21 10.86
CA LYS A 47 -20.36 -19.81 10.37
C LYS A 47 -20.20 -19.49 8.89
N LYS A 48 -19.21 -18.64 8.56
CA LYS A 48 -18.72 -18.41 7.17
C LYS A 48 -19.77 -17.98 6.12
N GLY A 49 -20.72 -17.12 6.49
CA GLY A 49 -21.61 -16.46 5.54
C GLY A 49 -20.90 -15.42 4.66
N ARG A 50 -21.56 -15.03 3.56
CA ARG A 50 -21.10 -13.92 2.71
C ARG A 50 -21.03 -12.66 3.56
N LYS A 51 -19.87 -12.01 3.61
CA LYS A 51 -19.67 -10.77 4.38
C LYS A 51 -20.63 -9.70 3.89
N GLN A 52 -21.48 -9.20 4.77
CA GLN A 52 -22.36 -8.08 4.48
C GLN A 52 -21.60 -6.78 4.73
N VAL A 53 -21.57 -5.91 3.74
CA VAL A 53 -20.98 -4.58 3.88
C VAL A 53 -21.82 -3.76 4.85
N ASN A 54 -21.17 -3.06 5.79
CA ASN A 54 -21.84 -2.18 6.73
C ASN A 54 -22.10 -0.81 6.09
N PRO A 55 -23.34 -0.43 5.79
CA PRO A 55 -23.65 0.85 5.14
C PRO A 55 -23.24 2.06 5.97
N LYS A 56 -23.25 1.94 7.30
CA LYS A 56 -22.85 3.02 8.22
C LYS A 56 -21.42 3.50 7.99
N VAL A 57 -20.55 2.65 7.44
CA VAL A 57 -19.17 3.04 7.10
C VAL A 57 -19.15 4.12 6.01
N TYR A 58 -20.02 4.01 5.01
CA TYR A 58 -20.10 4.99 3.93
C TYR A 58 -20.58 6.34 4.46
N GLU A 59 -21.59 6.35 5.33
CA GLU A 59 -22.11 7.56 5.97
C GLU A 59 -20.99 8.27 6.77
N LEU A 60 -20.24 7.51 7.58
CA LEU A 60 -19.15 8.03 8.40
C LEU A 60 -17.95 8.54 7.59
N LEU A 61 -17.70 7.97 6.41
CA LEU A 61 -16.58 8.33 5.56
C LEU A 61 -16.89 9.39 4.51
N GLY A 62 -18.07 10.00 4.57
CA GLY A 62 -18.43 11.15 3.74
C GLY A 62 -19.55 10.90 2.74
N GLY A 63 -20.22 9.74 2.80
CA GLY A 63 -21.45 9.44 2.05
C GLY A 63 -21.32 9.72 0.56
N GLY A 64 -20.54 8.93 -0.17
CA GLY A 64 -20.42 9.10 -1.60
C GLY A 64 -21.08 7.97 -2.40
N GLU A 65 -21.40 8.24 -3.66
CA GLU A 65 -21.75 7.19 -4.59
C GLU A 65 -20.61 6.17 -4.71
N ARG A 66 -20.99 4.90 -4.78
CA ARG A 66 -20.02 3.83 -5.02
C ARG A 66 -19.41 4.03 -6.42
N ARG A 67 -18.11 4.21 -6.46
CA ARG A 67 -17.36 4.23 -7.72
C ARG A 67 -16.86 2.82 -8.02
N SER A 68 -16.97 2.42 -9.27
CA SER A 68 -16.19 1.29 -9.77
C SER A 68 -14.74 1.77 -9.92
N VAL A 69 -13.81 1.02 -9.34
CA VAL A 69 -12.38 1.25 -9.53
C VAL A 69 -11.83 0.02 -10.24
N GLU A 70 -11.06 0.24 -11.28
CA GLU A 70 -10.43 -0.84 -12.02
C GLU A 70 -9.52 -1.67 -11.11
N THR A 71 -9.64 -2.98 -11.18
CA THR A 71 -8.87 -3.90 -10.32
C THR A 71 -7.36 -3.70 -10.48
N THR A 72 -6.90 -3.44 -11.69
CA THR A 72 -5.50 -3.14 -12.01
C THR A 72 -5.02 -1.89 -11.32
N GLU A 73 -5.82 -0.83 -11.27
CA GLU A 73 -5.47 0.39 -10.54
C GLU A 73 -5.29 0.12 -9.04
N VAL A 74 -6.21 -0.64 -8.43
CA VAL A 74 -6.09 -1.01 -7.01
C VAL A 74 -4.83 -1.83 -6.76
N GLN A 75 -4.53 -2.80 -7.63
CA GLN A 75 -3.33 -3.62 -7.55
C GLN A 75 -2.06 -2.77 -7.67
N ASP A 76 -1.98 -1.88 -8.65
CA ASP A 76 -0.85 -0.98 -8.85
C ASP A 76 -0.64 -0.08 -7.63
N ARG A 77 -1.70 0.54 -7.12
CA ARG A 77 -1.61 1.42 -5.95
C ARG A 77 -1.10 0.71 -4.71
N LEU A 78 -1.46 -0.55 -4.50
CA LEU A 78 -0.99 -1.33 -3.36
C LEU A 78 0.43 -1.86 -3.58
N ALA A 79 0.70 -2.45 -4.74
CA ALA A 79 1.99 -3.08 -5.01
C ALA A 79 3.11 -2.05 -5.20
N LEU A 80 2.86 -0.96 -5.92
CA LEU A 80 3.89 0.03 -6.22
C LEU A 80 4.28 0.87 -5.01
N LEU A 81 3.39 1.09 -4.03
CA LEU A 81 3.79 1.68 -2.75
C LEU A 81 4.81 0.80 -2.02
N MET A 82 4.56 -0.52 -1.96
CA MET A 82 5.51 -1.45 -1.32
C MET A 82 6.84 -1.52 -2.08
N VAL A 83 6.79 -1.52 -3.41
CA VAL A 83 8.00 -1.53 -4.27
C VAL A 83 8.79 -0.25 -4.07
N ASN A 84 8.13 0.90 -4.14
CA ASN A 84 8.79 2.21 -3.99
C ASN A 84 9.42 2.38 -2.61
N GLU A 85 8.71 1.96 -1.55
CA GLU A 85 9.23 1.99 -0.18
C GLU A 85 10.45 1.08 0.00
N ALA A 86 10.47 -0.09 -0.61
CA ALA A 86 11.66 -0.95 -0.58
C ALA A 86 12.89 -0.26 -1.22
N ILE A 87 12.67 0.52 -2.27
CA ILE A 87 13.74 1.28 -2.94
C ILE A 87 14.19 2.46 -2.07
N TYR A 88 13.27 3.16 -1.40
CA TYR A 88 13.63 4.16 -0.38
C TYR A 88 14.47 3.54 0.73
N CYS A 89 14.12 2.36 1.24
CA CYS A 89 14.91 1.66 2.25
C CYS A 89 16.35 1.37 1.78
N LEU A 90 16.54 1.05 0.49
CA LEU A 90 17.87 0.88 -0.07
C LEU A 90 18.61 2.21 -0.23
N GLN A 91 17.93 3.23 -0.74
CA GLN A 91 18.47 4.59 -0.92
C GLN A 91 18.93 5.20 0.40
N GLU A 92 18.15 4.98 1.47
CA GLU A 92 18.41 5.48 2.82
C GLU A 92 19.33 4.55 3.64
N GLN A 93 19.83 3.48 3.03
CA GLN A 93 20.72 2.51 3.67
C GLN A 93 20.09 1.78 4.87
N VAL A 94 18.77 1.70 4.93
CA VAL A 94 18.04 0.88 5.91
C VAL A 94 18.25 -0.61 5.62
N ILE A 95 18.37 -0.96 4.35
CA ILE A 95 18.79 -2.29 3.88
C ILE A 95 20.10 -2.17 3.10
N SER A 96 20.93 -3.21 3.17
CA SER A 96 22.28 -3.19 2.60
C SER A 96 22.35 -3.60 1.14
N SER A 97 21.34 -4.31 0.64
CA SER A 97 21.31 -4.77 -0.75
C SER A 97 19.90 -5.03 -1.27
N PRO A 98 19.70 -5.04 -2.60
CA PRO A 98 18.43 -5.47 -3.21
C PRO A 98 18.00 -6.88 -2.77
N ARG A 99 18.97 -7.78 -2.56
CA ARG A 99 18.70 -9.15 -2.09
C ARG A 99 18.10 -9.17 -0.69
N ASP A 100 18.64 -8.35 0.22
CA ASP A 100 18.12 -8.27 1.59
C ASP A 100 16.69 -7.70 1.58
N GLY A 101 16.44 -6.70 0.74
CA GLY A 101 15.11 -6.14 0.54
C GLY A 101 14.11 -7.14 -0.03
N ASP A 102 14.50 -7.91 -1.04
CA ASP A 102 13.64 -8.95 -1.62
C ASP A 102 13.30 -10.04 -0.60
N LEU A 103 14.30 -10.54 0.13
CA LEU A 103 14.10 -11.55 1.17
C LEU A 103 13.25 -11.02 2.33
N GLY A 104 13.55 -9.81 2.80
CA GLY A 104 12.79 -9.16 3.86
C GLY A 104 11.32 -8.94 3.49
N ALA A 105 11.06 -8.50 2.27
CA ALA A 105 9.70 -8.30 1.77
C ALA A 105 8.91 -9.61 1.64
N ILE A 106 9.55 -10.67 1.12
CA ILE A 106 8.91 -11.98 0.97
C ILE A 106 8.62 -12.62 2.33
N LEU A 107 9.63 -12.70 3.19
CA LEU A 107 9.55 -13.44 4.45
C LEU A 107 8.86 -12.65 5.56
N GLY A 108 9.04 -11.32 5.58
CA GLY A 108 8.52 -10.46 6.63
C GLY A 108 7.17 -9.81 6.32
N LEU A 109 6.94 -9.42 5.08
CA LEU A 109 5.76 -8.64 4.67
C LEU A 109 4.77 -9.43 3.81
N GLY A 110 5.15 -10.63 3.35
CA GLY A 110 4.29 -11.46 2.49
C GLY A 110 4.23 -10.98 1.05
N PHE A 111 5.27 -10.32 0.55
CA PHE A 111 5.38 -10.01 -0.88
C PHE A 111 5.32 -11.33 -1.67
N PRO A 112 4.61 -11.38 -2.83
CA PRO A 112 4.43 -12.62 -3.58
C PRO A 112 5.77 -13.26 -3.98
N PRO A 113 6.12 -14.46 -3.46
CA PRO A 113 7.44 -15.07 -3.68
C PRO A 113 7.69 -15.42 -5.14
N PHE A 114 6.65 -15.71 -5.91
CA PHE A 114 6.77 -15.98 -7.36
C PHE A 114 7.17 -14.74 -8.19
N ARG A 115 7.11 -13.53 -7.60
CA ARG A 115 7.63 -12.29 -8.18
C ARG A 115 9.10 -12.05 -7.87
N GLY A 116 9.68 -12.81 -6.94
CA GLY A 116 11.09 -12.75 -6.55
C GLY A 116 11.45 -11.60 -5.59
N GLY A 117 10.47 -10.79 -5.18
CA GLY A 117 10.63 -9.62 -4.35
C GLY A 117 10.49 -8.30 -5.11
N PRO A 118 10.49 -7.14 -4.41
CA PRO A 118 10.26 -5.83 -5.01
C PRO A 118 11.32 -5.44 -6.06
N PHE A 119 12.59 -5.69 -5.81
CA PHE A 119 13.68 -5.32 -6.72
C PHE A 119 13.70 -6.19 -7.98
N ARG A 120 13.53 -7.53 -7.83
CA ARG A 120 13.39 -8.42 -8.98
C ARG A 120 12.13 -8.12 -9.78
N HIS A 121 11.06 -7.73 -9.11
CA HIS A 121 9.84 -7.32 -9.79
C HIS A 121 10.07 -6.08 -10.68
N VAL A 122 10.79 -5.08 -10.17
CA VAL A 122 11.17 -3.90 -10.97
C VAL A 122 11.99 -4.28 -12.18
N ASP A 123 13.00 -5.14 -12.01
CA ASP A 123 13.85 -5.59 -13.12
C ASP A 123 13.07 -6.41 -14.17
N ALA A 124 12.09 -7.19 -13.74
CA ALA A 124 11.24 -8.00 -14.62
C ALA A 124 10.21 -7.17 -15.41
N VAL A 125 9.57 -6.20 -14.76
CA VAL A 125 8.56 -5.33 -15.39
C VAL A 125 9.23 -4.27 -16.28
N GLY A 126 10.40 -3.83 -15.87
CA GLY A 126 11.13 -2.73 -16.49
C GLY A 126 10.92 -1.42 -15.72
N ARG A 127 12.03 -0.83 -15.31
CA ARG A 127 12.06 0.36 -14.43
C ARG A 127 11.31 1.56 -15.00
N GLY A 128 11.50 1.84 -16.29
CA GLY A 128 10.81 2.94 -16.95
C GLY A 128 9.29 2.83 -16.83
N LYS A 129 8.73 1.62 -16.97
CA LYS A 129 7.31 1.38 -16.78
C LYS A 129 6.86 1.62 -15.33
N ILE A 130 7.67 1.19 -14.37
CA ILE A 130 7.38 1.40 -12.95
C ILE A 130 7.42 2.90 -12.61
N VAL A 131 8.44 3.63 -13.07
CA VAL A 131 8.56 5.09 -12.87
C VAL A 131 7.36 5.81 -13.48
N SER A 132 7.08 5.60 -14.77
CA SER A 132 5.93 6.26 -15.43
C SER A 132 4.62 5.98 -14.70
N ARG A 133 4.42 4.73 -14.23
CA ARG A 133 3.19 4.39 -13.51
C ARG A 133 3.12 5.04 -12.13
N LEU A 134 4.23 5.16 -11.42
CA LEU A 134 4.31 5.89 -10.15
C LEU A 134 4.03 7.39 -10.35
N GLU A 135 4.56 8.00 -11.41
CA GLU A 135 4.31 9.41 -11.75
C GLU A 135 2.83 9.67 -12.07
N GLU A 136 2.19 8.79 -12.85
CA GLU A 136 0.73 8.86 -13.11
C GLU A 136 -0.07 8.78 -11.80
N LEU A 137 0.31 7.87 -10.91
CA LEU A 137 -0.33 7.72 -9.61
C LEU A 137 -0.05 8.93 -8.70
N ALA A 138 1.14 9.50 -8.74
CA ALA A 138 1.49 10.70 -7.99
C ALA A 138 0.64 11.89 -8.43
N ALA A 139 0.48 12.09 -9.73
CA ALA A 139 -0.35 13.15 -10.28
C ALA A 139 -1.84 13.03 -9.88
N THR A 140 -2.33 11.79 -9.72
CA THR A 140 -3.76 11.53 -9.45
C THR A 140 -4.06 11.35 -7.95
N HIS A 141 -3.13 10.74 -7.20
CA HIS A 141 -3.35 10.28 -5.83
C HIS A 141 -2.38 10.87 -4.79
N GLY A 142 -1.48 11.78 -5.24
CA GLY A 142 -0.61 12.58 -4.39
C GLY A 142 0.79 12.03 -4.17
N GLU A 143 1.59 12.82 -3.46
CA GLU A 143 3.05 12.69 -3.29
C GLU A 143 3.54 11.33 -2.78
N ARG A 144 2.69 10.57 -2.09
CA ARG A 144 3.03 9.21 -1.61
C ARG A 144 3.47 8.25 -2.72
N PHE A 145 3.13 8.56 -3.98
CA PHE A 145 3.52 7.76 -5.14
C PHE A 145 4.73 8.34 -5.88
N LYS A 146 5.31 9.44 -5.40
CA LYS A 146 6.51 10.00 -6.00
C LYS A 146 7.61 8.93 -6.07
N PRO A 147 8.18 8.66 -7.25
CA PRO A 147 9.26 7.68 -7.39
C PRO A 147 10.45 8.03 -6.51
N ALA A 148 11.08 7.03 -5.88
CA ALA A 148 12.36 7.19 -5.22
C ALA A 148 13.41 7.67 -6.23
N GLU A 149 14.30 8.58 -5.82
CA GLU A 149 15.33 9.15 -6.70
C GLU A 149 16.21 8.06 -7.31
N MET A 150 16.67 7.11 -6.51
CA MET A 150 17.43 5.96 -6.97
C MET A 150 16.71 5.18 -8.09
N LEU A 151 15.39 5.08 -8.05
CA LEU A 151 14.63 4.41 -9.10
C LEU A 151 14.67 5.20 -10.41
N ALA A 152 14.53 6.53 -10.35
CA ALA A 152 14.61 7.41 -11.51
C ALA A 152 16.02 7.43 -12.11
N GLU A 153 17.08 7.61 -11.30
CA GLU A 153 18.48 7.61 -11.75
C GLU A 153 18.86 6.32 -12.47
N VAL A 154 18.37 5.18 -11.98
CA VAL A 154 18.68 3.90 -12.60
C VAL A 154 17.98 3.73 -13.95
N VAL A 155 16.84 4.39 -14.18
CA VAL A 155 16.21 4.44 -15.51
C VAL A 155 17.13 5.14 -16.50
N GLU A 156 17.72 6.29 -16.12
CA GLU A 156 18.64 7.07 -16.96
C GLU A 156 19.89 6.26 -17.31
N ASN A 157 20.43 5.51 -16.37
CA ASN A 157 21.65 4.71 -16.54
C ASN A 157 21.40 3.29 -17.11
N ARG A 158 20.18 2.94 -17.51
CA ARG A 158 19.79 1.61 -18.01
C ARG A 158 20.21 0.43 -17.12
N GLY A 159 20.48 0.70 -15.84
CA GLY A 159 20.93 -0.30 -14.90
C GLY A 159 19.81 -1.23 -14.43
N LYS A 160 20.19 -2.40 -13.90
CA LYS A 160 19.31 -3.33 -13.19
C LYS A 160 19.78 -3.44 -11.74
N PHE A 161 18.87 -3.79 -10.84
CA PHE A 161 19.24 -4.11 -9.46
C PHE A 161 20.03 -5.42 -9.37
N TYR A 162 19.75 -6.32 -10.31
CA TYR A 162 20.48 -7.60 -10.45
C TYR A 162 21.18 -7.69 -11.82
N LYS A 163 22.39 -8.23 -11.78
CA LYS A 163 23.19 -8.55 -12.99
C LYS A 163 22.78 -9.92 -13.53
#